data_6efcdb98c2f0900bf92fd4be893fc9ed
#
_entry.id   6efcdb98c2f0900bf92fd4be893fc9ed
#
_cell.length_a   1.000
_cell.length_b   1.000
_cell.length_c   1.000
_cell.angle_alpha   90.00
_cell.angle_beta   90.00
_cell.angle_gamma   90.00
#
_symmetry.space_group_name_H-M   'P 1'
#
loop_
_entity.id
_entity.type
_entity.pdbx_description
1 polymer ?
#
loop_
_entity_poly.entity_id
_entity_poly.type
_entity_poly.pdbx_seq_one_letter_code
_entity_poly.pdbx_strand_id
1 'polypeptide(L)'
;VCFAPHNDLFEKTISNVEEVLARNGNVLLITDEKGYCSLSSNEFPIIKLPKISNFIEPIIYAIPSQLIAYYTALFKGTDIDQPRNLAKSVTVE
;
A
#
# COMPACT_ATOMS: atom_id res chain seq x y z
N VAL A 1 0.11 -0.76 5.46
CA VAL A 1 0.50 -0.62 4.05
C VAL A 1 0.78 0.85 3.75
N CYS A 2 1.92 1.14 3.14
CA CYS A 2 2.31 2.49 2.78
C CYS A 2 2.64 2.54 1.28
N PHE A 3 2.08 3.52 0.57
CA PHE A 3 2.39 3.80 -0.83
C PHE A 3 3.39 4.96 -0.89
N ALA A 4 4.54 4.72 -1.49
CA ALA A 4 5.61 5.69 -1.58
C ALA A 4 6.24 5.70 -2.99
N PRO A 5 5.53 6.21 -4.00
CA PRO A 5 6.15 6.45 -5.29
C PRO A 5 7.30 7.44 -5.15
N HIS A 6 8.37 7.26 -5.95
CA HIS A 6 9.53 8.14 -5.91
C HIS A 6 9.21 9.48 -6.60
N ASN A 7 8.64 10.39 -5.84
CA ASN A 7 8.29 11.76 -6.22
C ASN A 7 8.80 12.74 -5.15
N ASP A 8 8.39 14.00 -5.23
CA ASP A 8 8.83 15.06 -4.30
C ASP A 8 8.45 14.80 -2.83
N LEU A 9 7.49 13.92 -2.58
CA LEU A 9 7.06 13.55 -1.23
C LEU A 9 7.70 12.26 -0.70
N PHE A 10 8.53 11.59 -1.51
CA PHE A 10 9.08 10.28 -1.16
C PHE A 10 9.86 10.32 0.17
N GLU A 11 10.81 11.23 0.31
CA GLU A 11 11.65 11.33 1.52
C GLU A 11 10.81 11.60 2.77
N LYS A 12 9.81 12.46 2.66
CA LYS A 12 8.89 12.75 3.77
C LYS A 12 8.06 11.52 4.14
N THR A 13 7.61 10.77 3.15
CA THR A 13 6.86 9.53 3.36
C THR A 13 7.74 8.49 4.05
N ILE A 14 8.99 8.33 3.63
CA ILE A 14 9.94 7.41 4.27
C ILE A 14 10.24 7.81 5.71
N SER A 15 10.42 9.10 5.99
CA SER A 15 10.59 9.59 7.36
C SER A 15 9.39 9.20 8.25
N ASN A 16 8.15 9.31 7.76
CA ASN A 16 6.97 8.86 8.48
C ASN A 16 6.94 7.34 8.69
N VAL A 17 7.43 6.57 7.71
CA VAL A 17 7.58 5.11 7.83
C VAL A 17 8.57 4.77 8.96
N GLU A 18 9.70 5.46 9.02
CA GLU A 18 10.70 5.27 10.08
C GLU A 18 10.13 5.57 11.48
N GLU A 19 9.28 6.60 11.61
CA GLU A 19 8.57 6.88 12.87
C GLU A 19 7.64 5.74 13.29
N VAL A 20 6.93 5.14 12.34
CA VAL A 20 6.05 3.99 12.61
C VAL A 20 6.87 2.78 13.04
N LEU A 21 7.99 2.51 12.35
CA LEU A 21 8.91 1.41 12.69
C LEU A 21 9.52 1.61 14.09
N ALA A 22 9.93 2.83 14.42
CA ALA A 22 10.48 3.17 15.74
C ALA A 22 9.48 2.91 16.90
N ARG A 23 8.19 2.89 16.59
CA ARG A 23 7.11 2.56 17.53
C ARG A 23 6.67 1.10 17.44
N ASN A 24 7.49 0.21 16.89
CA ASN A 24 7.20 -1.20 16.67
C ASN A 24 6.00 -1.47 15.73
N GLY A 25 5.71 -0.55 14.83
CA GLY A 25 4.70 -0.76 13.79
C GLY A 25 5.20 -1.69 12.69
N ASN A 26 4.32 -2.51 12.14
CA ASN A 26 4.63 -3.34 10.97
C ASN A 26 4.30 -2.57 9.70
N VAL A 27 5.24 -2.49 8.77
CA VAL A 27 5.08 -1.76 7.51
C VAL A 27 5.24 -2.71 6.34
N LEU A 28 4.34 -2.60 5.37
CA LEU A 28 4.50 -3.09 4.01
C LEU A 28 4.58 -1.87 3.10
N LEU A 29 5.73 -1.67 2.48
CA LEU A 29 5.97 -0.55 1.57
C LEU A 29 5.69 -0.96 0.13
N ILE A 30 5.04 -0.09 -0.63
CA ILE A 30 4.83 -0.24 -2.07
C ILE A 30 5.46 0.97 -2.76
N THR A 31 6.48 0.73 -3.56
CA THR A 31 7.28 1.77 -4.21
C THR A 31 7.69 1.36 -5.62
N ASP A 32 8.29 2.27 -6.36
CA ASP A 32 8.90 1.99 -7.66
C ASP A 32 10.39 1.60 -7.54
N GLU A 33 11.02 1.32 -8.67
CA GLU A 33 12.45 0.93 -8.75
C GLU A 33 13.37 1.98 -8.13
N LYS A 34 13.13 3.28 -8.39
CA LYS A 34 13.96 4.35 -7.85
C LYS A 34 13.81 4.47 -6.35
N GLY A 35 12.57 4.38 -5.84
CA GLY A 35 12.31 4.37 -4.42
C GLY A 35 12.98 3.20 -3.72
N TYR A 36 12.89 2.01 -4.32
CA TYR A 36 13.56 0.81 -3.81
C TYR A 36 15.08 0.98 -3.73
N CYS A 37 15.72 1.49 -4.80
CA CYS A 37 17.17 1.69 -4.85
C CYS A 37 17.66 2.78 -3.89
N SER A 38 16.83 3.75 -3.52
CA SER A 38 17.20 4.82 -2.60
C SER A 38 17.12 4.43 -1.13
N LEU A 39 16.51 3.28 -0.80
CA LEU A 39 16.42 2.78 0.57
C LEU A 39 17.73 2.11 0.99
N SER A 40 18.33 2.57 2.08
CA SER A 40 19.62 2.09 2.57
C SER A 40 19.54 0.79 3.35
N SER A 41 18.38 0.41 3.85
CA SER A 41 18.14 -0.85 4.56
C SER A 41 16.74 -1.35 4.30
N ASN A 42 16.60 -2.65 4.09
CA ASN A 42 15.32 -3.32 3.86
C ASN A 42 14.91 -4.10 5.12
N GLU A 43 14.57 -3.40 6.19
CA GLU A 43 14.12 -4.02 7.45
C GLU A 43 12.65 -4.43 7.41
N PHE A 44 11.95 -4.16 6.33
CA PHE A 44 10.52 -4.42 6.16
C PHE A 44 10.21 -4.91 4.73
N PRO A 45 9.09 -5.62 4.56
CA PRO A 45 8.68 -6.09 3.23
C PRO A 45 8.38 -4.94 2.27
N ILE A 46 8.84 -5.08 1.02
CA ILE A 46 8.67 -4.10 -0.04
C ILE A 46 8.07 -4.77 -1.28
N ILE A 47 7.01 -4.19 -1.83
CA ILE A 47 6.49 -4.51 -3.16
C ILE A 47 7.00 -3.45 -4.13
N LYS A 48 7.75 -3.91 -5.13
CA LYS A 48 8.32 -3.05 -6.15
C LYS A 48 7.44 -3.04 -7.40
N LEU A 49 7.04 -1.84 -7.82
CA LEU A 49 6.24 -1.61 -9.01
C LEU A 49 7.09 -1.06 -10.15
N PRO A 50 6.69 -1.28 -11.42
CA PRO A 50 7.37 -0.69 -12.55
C PRO A 50 7.22 0.84 -12.57
N LYS A 51 8.24 1.53 -13.05
CA LYS A 51 8.17 2.98 -13.27
C LYS A 51 7.32 3.27 -14.50
N ILE A 52 6.31 4.11 -14.32
CA ILE A 52 5.40 4.54 -15.36
C ILE A 52 5.18 6.05 -15.31
N SER A 53 4.45 6.58 -16.29
CA SER A 53 4.04 7.98 -16.32
C SER A 53 3.26 8.35 -15.05
N ASN A 54 3.53 9.51 -14.48
CA ASN A 54 2.85 10.01 -13.28
C ASN A 54 1.33 10.09 -13.44
N PHE A 55 0.84 10.24 -14.66
CA PHE A 55 -0.59 10.27 -14.96
C PHE A 55 -1.27 8.91 -14.72
N ILE A 56 -0.58 7.80 -15.00
CA ILE A 56 -1.11 6.43 -14.87
C ILE A 56 -0.74 5.82 -13.50
N GLU A 57 0.22 6.40 -12.81
CA GLU A 57 0.75 5.91 -11.55
C GLU A 57 -0.35 5.54 -10.52
N PRO A 58 -1.40 6.35 -10.28
CA PRO A 58 -2.46 5.98 -9.33
C PRO A 58 -3.18 4.68 -9.68
N ILE A 59 -3.35 4.37 -10.97
CA ILE A 59 -4.00 3.14 -11.44
C ILE A 59 -3.14 1.93 -11.09
N ILE A 60 -1.83 2.01 -11.34
CA ILE A 60 -0.90 0.91 -11.04
C ILE A 60 -0.77 0.69 -9.53
N TYR A 61 -0.76 1.74 -8.73
CA TYR A 61 -0.72 1.62 -7.26
C TYR A 61 -2.03 1.10 -6.65
N ALA A 62 -3.16 1.25 -7.35
CA ALA A 62 -4.43 0.67 -6.93
C ALA A 62 -4.44 -0.87 -7.02
N ILE A 63 -3.74 -1.47 -7.99
CA ILE A 63 -3.72 -2.92 -8.21
C ILE A 63 -3.22 -3.70 -6.99
N PRO A 64 -2.02 -3.44 -6.42
CA PRO A 64 -1.58 -4.15 -5.23
C PRO A 64 -2.47 -3.91 -4.02
N SER A 65 -3.07 -2.73 -3.90
CA SER A 65 -4.06 -2.44 -2.85
C SER A 65 -5.26 -3.39 -2.92
N GLN A 66 -5.82 -3.56 -4.11
CA GLN A 66 -6.94 -4.47 -4.35
C GLN A 66 -6.56 -5.93 -4.12
N LEU A 67 -5.37 -6.35 -4.58
CA LEU A 67 -4.87 -7.72 -4.37
C LEU A 67 -4.63 -8.02 -2.89
N ILE A 68 -4.07 -7.09 -2.13
CA ILE A 68 -3.87 -7.24 -0.68
C ILE A 68 -5.22 -7.41 0.02
N ALA A 69 -6.20 -6.60 -0.32
CA ALA A 69 -7.55 -6.71 0.23
C ALA A 69 -8.19 -8.06 -0.09
N TYR A 70 -8.09 -8.50 -1.36
CA TYR A 70 -8.61 -9.78 -1.83
C TYR A 70 -7.99 -10.96 -1.07
N TYR A 71 -6.67 -11.06 -1.04
CA TYR A 71 -5.98 -12.17 -0.38
C TYR A 71 -6.13 -12.14 1.14
N THR A 72 -6.22 -10.96 1.75
CA THR A 72 -6.52 -10.83 3.18
C THR A 72 -7.91 -11.37 3.50
N ALA A 73 -8.91 -11.05 2.69
CA ALA A 73 -10.26 -11.57 2.84
C ALA A 73 -10.30 -13.10 2.68
N LEU A 74 -9.62 -13.65 1.67
CA LEU A 74 -9.47 -15.10 1.49
C LEU A 74 -8.83 -15.76 2.71
N PHE A 75 -7.72 -15.23 3.18
CA PHE A 75 -6.98 -15.78 4.33
C PHE A 75 -7.83 -15.78 5.61
N LYS A 76 -8.62 -14.73 5.81
CA LYS A 76 -9.54 -14.61 6.96
C LYS A 76 -10.82 -15.42 6.80
N GLY A 77 -11.08 -16.00 5.63
CA GLY A 77 -12.33 -16.72 5.34
C GLY A 77 -13.56 -15.81 5.30
N THR A 78 -13.38 -14.51 5.03
CA THR A 78 -14.48 -13.55 4.90
C THR A 78 -14.98 -13.49 3.47
N ASP A 79 -16.23 -13.04 3.28
CA ASP A 79 -16.78 -12.82 1.95
C ASP A 79 -16.06 -11.63 1.28
N ILE A 80 -15.58 -11.87 0.05
CA ILE A 80 -14.83 -10.86 -0.72
C ILE A 80 -15.78 -9.81 -1.28
N ASP A 81 -16.98 -10.20 -1.67
CA ASP A 81 -17.94 -9.34 -2.37
C ASP A 81 -18.91 -8.61 -1.44
N GLN A 82 -19.06 -9.12 -0.22
CA GLN A 82 -19.97 -8.57 0.78
C GLN A 82 -19.24 -8.29 2.09
N PRO A 83 -18.70 -7.06 2.25
CA PRO A 83 -18.02 -6.69 3.49
C PRO A 83 -18.98 -6.81 4.69
N ARG A 84 -18.52 -7.45 5.74
CA ARG A 84 -19.31 -7.81 6.91
C ARG A 84 -20.03 -6.63 7.57
N ASN A 85 -19.39 -5.47 7.64
CA ASN A 85 -19.87 -4.29 8.36
C ASN A 85 -20.15 -3.08 7.46
N LEU A 86 -20.10 -3.28 6.14
CA LEU A 86 -20.29 -2.22 5.16
C LEU A 86 -21.30 -2.70 4.12
N ALA A 87 -22.38 -1.97 3.96
CA ALA A 87 -23.29 -2.17 2.84
C ALA A 87 -22.75 -1.45 1.60
N LYS A 88 -22.85 -2.07 0.42
CA LYS A 88 -22.54 -1.40 -0.86
C LYS A 88 -23.45 -0.21 -1.15
N SER A 89 -24.65 -0.25 -0.61
CA SER A 89 -25.56 0.89 -0.57
C SER A 89 -26.28 0.89 0.77
N VAL A 90 -26.29 2.00 1.46
CA VAL A 90 -27.09 2.18 2.66
C VAL A 90 -28.36 2.88 2.22
N THR A 91 -29.44 2.12 2.20
CA THR A 91 -30.78 2.70 2.06
C THR A 91 -31.30 2.96 3.46
N VAL A 92 -31.33 4.21 3.86
CA VAL A 92 -31.96 4.63 5.12
C VAL A 92 -33.39 5.04 4.80
N GLU A 93 -34.31 4.25 5.26
CA GLU A 93 -35.72 4.62 5.23
C GLU A 93 -36.09 5.43 6.50
#